data_8bcdf5bd4aead3438a975d4dea198f87
#
_entry.id   8bcdf5bd4aead3438a975d4dea198f87
#
_cell.length_a   1.000
_cell.length_b   1.000
_cell.length_c   1.000
_cell.angle_alpha   90.00
_cell.angle_beta   90.00
_cell.angle_gamma   90.00
#
_symmetry.space_group_name_H-M   'P 1'
#
loop_
_entity.id
_entity.type
_entity.pdbx_description
1 polymer ?
#
loop_
_entity_poly.entity_id
_entity_poly.type
_entity_poly.pdbx_seq_one_letter_code
_entity_poly.pdbx_strand_id
1 'polypeptide(L)'
;SHTRQTMYGCDLGPGGRLLRGYRQDAYDGADYIALNEDLRSWTAADAAAQITRRKWEAAGDAEHRRNYLETTCVEWLRRYLEMGKETLLRA
;
A
#
# COMPACT_ATOMS: atom_id res chain seq x y z
N SER A 1 24.88 8.14 -6.70
CA SER A 1 24.06 7.36 -5.79
C SER A 1 22.64 7.20 -6.31
N HIS A 2 22.00 6.10 -5.94
CA HIS A 2 20.64 5.77 -6.36
C HIS A 2 19.67 5.85 -5.18
N THR A 3 18.44 6.27 -5.45
CA THR A 3 17.43 6.36 -4.41
C THR A 3 16.24 5.44 -4.71
N ARG A 4 15.75 4.75 -3.68
CA ARG A 4 14.51 3.98 -3.73
C ARG A 4 13.50 4.62 -2.80
N GLN A 5 12.27 4.70 -3.26
CA GLN A 5 11.17 5.22 -2.46
C GLN A 5 10.02 4.23 -2.50
N THR A 6 9.45 3.96 -1.34
CA THR A 6 8.28 3.12 -1.23
C THR A 6 7.15 3.93 -0.61
N MET A 7 6.00 3.89 -1.24
CA MET A 7 4.78 4.51 -0.72
C MET A 7 3.71 3.42 -0.59
N TYR A 8 3.10 3.33 0.60
CA TYR A 8 2.02 2.37 0.83
C TYR A 8 1.01 2.96 1.81
N GLY A 9 -0.20 2.50 1.73
CA GLY A 9 -1.25 2.98 2.62
C GLY A 9 -2.61 2.46 2.23
N CYS A 10 -3.61 2.93 2.96
CA CYS A 10 -5.00 2.57 2.73
C CYS A 10 -5.90 3.77 2.93
N ASP A 11 -6.98 3.79 2.17
CA ASP A 11 -8.03 4.80 2.31
C ASP A 11 -9.29 4.12 2.86
N LEU A 12 -9.94 4.76 3.82
CA LEU A 12 -11.19 4.25 4.37
C LEU A 12 -12.38 4.94 3.75
N GLY A 13 -13.39 4.15 3.39
CA GLY A 13 -14.68 4.65 2.98
C GLY A 13 -15.63 4.80 4.17
N PRO A 14 -16.90 5.12 3.90
CA PRO A 14 -17.92 5.21 4.94
C PRO A 14 -18.03 3.90 5.72
N GLY A 15 -18.20 4.01 7.04
CA GLY A 15 -18.30 2.86 7.91
C GLY A 15 -16.96 2.22 8.28
N GLY A 16 -15.84 2.84 7.92
CA GLY A 16 -14.52 2.36 8.28
C GLY A 16 -14.06 1.14 7.49
N ARG A 17 -14.60 0.94 6.29
CA ARG A 17 -14.19 -0.17 5.42
C ARG A 17 -13.03 0.25 4.52
N LEU A 18 -12.20 -0.72 4.11
CA LEU A 18 -11.16 -0.45 3.13
C LEU A 18 -11.78 -0.04 1.81
N LEU A 19 -11.53 1.21 1.40
CA LEU A 19 -11.96 1.71 0.11
C LEU A 19 -10.90 1.43 -0.95
N ARG A 20 -9.63 1.63 -0.60
CA ARG A 20 -8.52 1.46 -1.50
C ARG A 20 -7.25 1.18 -0.70
N GLY A 21 -6.46 0.21 -1.18
CA GLY A 21 -5.11 -0.01 -0.68
C GLY A 21 -4.11 0.23 -1.79
N TYR A 22 -2.90 0.66 -1.45
CA TYR A 22 -1.88 0.91 -2.45
C TYR A 22 -0.49 0.63 -1.92
N ARG A 23 0.40 0.23 -2.82
CA ARG A 23 1.83 0.12 -2.60
C ARG A 23 2.54 0.39 -3.92
N GLN A 24 3.43 1.35 -3.90
CA GLN A 24 4.17 1.78 -5.08
C GLN A 24 5.63 1.96 -4.72
N ASP A 25 6.51 1.43 -5.56
CA ASP A 25 7.94 1.59 -5.44
C ASP A 25 8.46 2.41 -6.62
N ALA A 26 9.30 3.38 -6.32
CA ALA A 26 9.97 4.21 -7.32
C ALA A 26 11.49 4.05 -7.19
N TYR A 27 12.19 4.20 -8.30
CA TYR A 27 13.65 4.13 -8.34
C TYR A 27 14.16 5.36 -9.08
N ASP A 28 15.05 6.11 -8.43
CA ASP A 28 15.59 7.37 -8.97
C ASP A 28 14.49 8.34 -9.46
N GLY A 29 13.37 8.42 -8.72
CA GLY A 29 12.29 9.32 -9.03
C GLY A 29 11.33 8.83 -10.10
N ALA A 30 11.54 7.65 -10.66
CA ALA A 30 10.65 7.07 -11.69
C ALA A 30 9.93 5.84 -11.13
N ASP A 31 8.70 5.63 -11.59
CA ASP A 31 7.93 4.45 -11.21
C ASP A 31 8.69 3.18 -11.56
N TYR A 32 8.71 2.22 -10.64
CA TYR A 32 9.38 0.94 -10.82
C TYR A 32 8.38 -0.21 -10.82
N ILE A 33 7.70 -0.43 -9.71
CA ILE A 33 6.68 -1.47 -9.60
C ILE A 33 5.56 -0.99 -8.68
N ALA A 34 4.33 -1.37 -8.97
CA ALA A 34 3.17 -0.99 -8.18
C ALA A 34 2.21 -2.16 -8.04
N LEU A 35 1.63 -2.29 -6.85
CA LEU A 35 0.54 -3.23 -6.61
C LEU A 35 -0.72 -2.65 -7.25
N ASN A 36 -1.41 -3.43 -8.07
CA ASN A 36 -2.64 -3.00 -8.72
C ASN A 36 -3.80 -2.87 -7.74
N GLU A 37 -4.88 -2.23 -8.16
CA GLU A 37 -6.04 -2.00 -7.29
C GLU A 37 -6.68 -3.29 -6.77
N ASP A 38 -6.56 -4.38 -7.52
CA ASP A 38 -7.07 -5.67 -7.09
C ASP A 38 -6.29 -6.25 -5.91
N LEU A 39 -5.14 -5.67 -5.58
CA LEU A 39 -4.23 -6.12 -4.52
C LEU A 39 -3.73 -7.56 -4.74
N ARG A 40 -3.74 -8.03 -5.99
CA ARG A 40 -3.38 -9.39 -6.36
C ARG A 40 -2.32 -9.46 -7.43
N SER A 41 -2.10 -8.37 -8.15
CA SER A 41 -1.19 -8.34 -9.28
C SER A 41 -0.34 -7.08 -9.26
N TRP A 42 0.74 -7.08 -10.03
CA TRP A 42 1.72 -5.99 -10.06
C TRP A 42 1.85 -5.43 -11.46
N THR A 43 2.09 -4.14 -11.55
CA THR A 43 2.47 -3.46 -12.79
C THR A 43 3.92 -3.06 -12.71
N ALA A 44 4.73 -3.54 -13.65
CA ALA A 44 6.15 -3.22 -13.73
C ALA A 44 6.38 -2.20 -14.85
N ALA A 45 7.16 -1.16 -14.55
CA ALA A 45 7.36 -0.05 -15.48
C ALA A 45 8.36 -0.36 -16.61
N ASP A 46 9.32 -1.24 -16.35
CA ASP A 46 10.38 -1.55 -17.31
C ASP A 46 10.86 -2.99 -17.19
N ALA A 47 11.88 -3.35 -17.98
CA ALA A 47 12.42 -4.71 -18.01
C ALA A 47 13.04 -5.14 -16.68
N ALA A 48 13.68 -4.23 -15.97
CA ALA A 48 14.27 -4.52 -14.67
C ALA A 48 13.18 -4.81 -13.64
N ALA A 49 12.10 -4.02 -13.65
CA ALA A 49 10.96 -4.22 -12.76
C ALA A 49 10.21 -5.52 -13.07
N GLN A 50 10.23 -5.99 -14.31
CA GLN A 50 9.63 -7.29 -14.68
C GLN A 50 10.31 -8.45 -13.94
N ILE A 51 11.62 -8.38 -13.75
CA ILE A 51 12.36 -9.39 -12.99
C ILE A 51 11.90 -9.39 -11.52
N THR A 52 11.76 -8.22 -10.94
CA THR A 52 11.25 -8.06 -9.58
C THR A 52 9.81 -8.59 -9.48
N ARG A 53 8.97 -8.27 -10.46
CA ARG A 53 7.59 -8.74 -10.50
C ARG A 53 7.52 -10.26 -10.45
N ARG A 54 8.32 -10.94 -11.25
CA ARG A 54 8.35 -12.40 -11.28
C ARG A 54 8.75 -12.99 -9.93
N LYS A 55 9.74 -12.38 -9.27
CA LYS A 55 10.17 -12.80 -7.93
C LYS A 55 9.04 -12.65 -6.92
N TRP A 56 8.35 -11.51 -6.94
CA TRP A 56 7.28 -11.24 -5.99
C TRP A 56 6.04 -12.09 -6.26
N GLU A 57 5.74 -12.38 -7.51
CA GLU A 57 4.66 -13.31 -7.87
C GLU A 57 4.98 -14.73 -7.35
N ALA A 58 6.20 -15.19 -7.57
CA ALA A 58 6.62 -16.51 -7.12
C ALA A 58 6.61 -16.65 -5.59
N ALA A 59 6.92 -15.57 -4.88
CA ALA A 59 6.95 -15.56 -3.41
C ALA A 59 5.59 -15.29 -2.76
N GLY A 60 4.56 -14.99 -3.55
CA GLY A 60 3.23 -14.66 -3.01
C GLY A 60 3.19 -13.32 -2.28
N ASP A 61 4.04 -12.38 -2.68
CA ASP A 61 4.20 -11.09 -1.99
C ASP A 61 2.92 -10.27 -1.97
N ALA A 62 2.11 -10.33 -3.03
CA ALA A 62 0.85 -9.57 -3.10
C ALA A 62 -0.11 -9.96 -1.97
N GLU A 63 -0.17 -11.25 -1.64
CA GLU A 63 -1.02 -11.73 -0.56
C GLU A 63 -0.60 -11.13 0.79
N HIS A 64 0.69 -11.05 1.07
CA HIS A 64 1.19 -10.43 2.29
C HIS A 64 0.85 -8.95 2.37
N ARG A 65 1.01 -8.23 1.25
CA ARG A 65 0.67 -6.80 1.19
C ARG A 65 -0.82 -6.58 1.34
N ARG A 66 -1.63 -7.40 0.69
CA ARG A 66 -3.09 -7.34 0.81
C ARG A 66 -3.53 -7.55 2.26
N ASN A 67 -3.00 -8.58 2.92
CA ASN A 67 -3.33 -8.83 4.32
C ASN A 67 -3.00 -7.62 5.20
N TYR A 68 -1.84 -7.03 5.03
CA TYR A 68 -1.47 -5.83 5.78
C TYR A 68 -2.44 -4.69 5.51
N LEU A 69 -2.75 -4.41 4.24
CA LEU A 69 -3.60 -3.29 3.86
C LEU A 69 -5.03 -3.47 4.35
N GLU A 70 -5.57 -4.69 4.29
CA GLU A 70 -6.94 -4.98 4.69
C GLU A 70 -7.14 -5.05 6.21
N THR A 71 -6.09 -5.31 6.95
CA THR A 71 -6.18 -5.50 8.42
C THR A 71 -5.42 -4.43 9.19
N THR A 72 -4.10 -4.54 9.27
CA THR A 72 -3.28 -3.65 10.10
C THR A 72 -3.41 -2.18 9.71
N CYS A 73 -3.34 -1.88 8.43
CA CYS A 73 -3.46 -0.52 7.93
C CYS A 73 -4.81 0.10 8.30
N VAL A 74 -5.88 -0.64 8.05
CA VAL A 74 -7.26 -0.21 8.35
C VAL A 74 -7.44 0.02 9.85
N GLU A 75 -6.96 -0.91 10.67
CA GLU A 75 -7.07 -0.80 12.13
C GLU A 75 -6.34 0.43 12.67
N TRP A 76 -5.10 0.66 12.22
CA TRP A 76 -4.33 1.80 12.63
C TRP A 76 -5.01 3.11 12.24
N LEU A 77 -5.52 3.19 11.02
CA LEU A 77 -6.18 4.40 10.53
C LEU A 77 -7.49 4.67 11.31
N ARG A 78 -8.26 3.62 11.60
CA ARG A 78 -9.47 3.76 12.43
C ARG A 78 -9.14 4.31 13.80
N ARG A 79 -8.11 3.77 14.47
CA ARG A 79 -7.66 4.25 15.77
C ARG A 79 -7.22 5.70 15.73
N TYR A 80 -6.48 6.06 14.69
CA TYR A 80 -5.98 7.41 14.50
C TYR A 80 -7.15 8.40 14.36
N LEU A 81 -8.14 8.06 13.55
CA LEU A 81 -9.33 8.90 13.35
C LEU A 81 -10.15 9.04 14.64
N GLU A 82 -10.26 7.97 15.39
CA GLU A 82 -10.97 7.97 16.67
C GLU A 82 -10.28 8.86 17.70
N MET A 83 -8.97 8.79 17.79
CA MET A 83 -8.16 9.68 18.63
C MET A 83 -8.32 11.14 18.23
N GLY A 84 -8.37 11.42 16.94
CA GLY A 84 -8.62 12.76 16.41
C GLY A 84 -9.97 13.32 16.83
N LYS A 85 -11.00 12.49 16.80
CA LYS A 85 -12.35 12.86 17.26
C LYS A 85 -12.36 13.21 18.74
N GLU A 86 -11.72 12.40 19.57
CA GLU A 86 -11.63 12.66 21.00
C GLU A 86 -10.89 13.98 21.28
N THR A 87 -9.81 14.23 20.57
CA THR A 87 -9.06 15.47 20.72
C THR A 87 -9.91 16.69 20.33
N LEU A 88 -10.65 16.59 19.24
CA LEU A 88 -11.55 17.67 18.80
C LEU A 88 -12.69 17.91 19.77
N LEU A 89 -13.25 16.87 20.36
CA LEU A 89 -14.31 16.98 21.34
C LEU A 89 -13.84 17.57 22.67
N ARG A 90 -12.57 17.39 23.00
CA ARG A 90 -11.97 17.94 24.21
C ARG A 90 -11.53 19.39 24.05
N ALA A 91 -11.30 19.80 22.84
CA ALA A 91 -10.90 21.17 22.54
C ALA A 91 -12.11 22.10 22.58
#